data_c4b5b73f3a49b1c34f723944b225d588
#
_entry.id   c4b5b73f3a49b1c34f723944b225d588
#
_cell.length_a   1.000
_cell.length_b   1.000
_cell.length_c   1.000
_cell.angle_alpha   90.00
_cell.angle_beta   90.00
_cell.angle_gamma   90.00
#
_symmetry.space_group_name_H-M   'P 1'
#
loop_
_entity.id
_entity.type
_entity.pdbx_description
1 polymer ?
#
loop_
_entity_poly.entity_id
_entity_poly.type
_entity_poly.pdbx_seq_one_letter_code
_entity_poly.pdbx_strand_id
1 'polypeptide(L)'
;MAEKLKILIVEDDPANLIVSIKSFERRNVEVFSAANAFDAMVIYDKTAGLSAVITDIQLPGMDGIEMMHKMRVKEELTKISVPIFAMTAYSFEEDRKKFVEQGFDDVFIKPVDYDKILETIQFYL
;
A
#
# COMPACT_ATOMS: atom_id res chain seq x y z
N MET A 1 14.67 20.08 -6.90
CA MET A 1 13.23 19.71 -6.94
C MET A 1 13.04 18.36 -6.28
N ALA A 2 12.01 18.26 -5.46
CA ALA A 2 11.67 16.97 -4.86
C ALA A 2 11.10 16.04 -5.93
N GLU A 3 11.52 14.79 -5.91
CA GLU A 3 10.93 13.77 -6.76
C GLU A 3 9.52 13.48 -6.31
N LYS A 4 8.67 13.09 -7.25
CA LYS A 4 7.32 12.63 -6.94
C LYS A 4 7.39 11.34 -6.13
N LEU A 5 6.51 11.22 -5.15
CA LEU A 5 6.30 9.94 -4.48
C LEU A 5 5.71 8.96 -5.50
N LYS A 6 6.15 7.71 -5.42
CA LYS A 6 5.62 6.61 -6.22
C LYS A 6 4.89 5.66 -5.30
N ILE A 7 3.60 5.51 -5.50
CA ILE A 7 2.77 4.66 -4.63
C ILE A 7 2.13 3.55 -5.46
N LEU A 8 2.25 2.32 -4.97
CA LEU A 8 1.50 1.18 -5.50
C LEU A 8 0.25 1.00 -4.65
N ILE A 9 -0.92 1.14 -5.27
CA ILE A 9 -2.21 0.94 -4.60
C ILE A 9 -2.83 -0.36 -5.09
N VAL A 10 -3.28 -1.20 -4.15
CA VAL A 10 -3.88 -2.50 -4.46
C VAL A 10 -5.31 -2.53 -3.90
N GLU A 11 -6.28 -2.57 -4.80
CA GLU A 11 -7.69 -2.46 -4.48
C GLU A 11 -8.50 -3.19 -5.55
N ASP A 12 -9.32 -4.16 -5.16
CA ASP A 12 -10.09 -4.96 -6.12
C ASP A 12 -11.41 -4.30 -6.58
N ASP A 13 -11.94 -3.34 -5.82
CA ASP A 13 -13.12 -2.60 -6.24
C ASP A 13 -12.74 -1.52 -7.25
N PRO A 14 -13.22 -1.61 -8.52
CA PRO A 14 -12.82 -0.66 -9.56
C PRO A 14 -13.16 0.79 -9.22
N ALA A 15 -14.31 1.04 -8.61
CA ALA A 15 -14.73 2.40 -8.25
C ALA A 15 -13.81 2.99 -7.18
N ASN A 16 -13.51 2.22 -6.14
CA ASN A 16 -12.60 2.66 -5.07
C ASN A 16 -11.18 2.87 -5.61
N LEU A 17 -10.74 2.00 -6.51
CA LEU A 17 -9.42 2.13 -7.12
C LEU A 17 -9.28 3.44 -7.91
N ILE A 18 -10.28 3.76 -8.72
CA ILE A 18 -10.28 5.01 -9.49
C ILE A 18 -10.24 6.23 -8.57
N VAL A 19 -11.04 6.23 -7.50
CA VAL A 19 -11.03 7.32 -6.51
C VAL A 19 -9.65 7.50 -5.90
N SER A 20 -9.01 6.40 -5.51
CA SER A 20 -7.66 6.44 -4.93
C SER A 20 -6.64 6.97 -5.92
N ILE A 21 -6.66 6.48 -7.15
CA ILE A 21 -5.73 6.93 -8.20
C ILE A 21 -5.86 8.44 -8.40
N LYS A 22 -7.07 8.92 -8.61
CA LYS A 22 -7.30 10.35 -8.86
C LYS A 22 -6.94 11.21 -7.65
N SER A 23 -7.23 10.73 -6.45
CA SER A 23 -6.94 11.46 -5.22
C SER A 23 -5.45 11.66 -5.02
N PHE A 24 -4.65 10.63 -5.29
CA PHE A 24 -3.21 10.72 -5.22
C PHE A 24 -2.62 11.55 -6.36
N GLU A 25 -3.14 11.38 -7.58
CA GLU A 25 -2.66 12.16 -8.73
C GLU A 25 -2.87 13.67 -8.54
N ARG A 26 -3.99 14.07 -7.94
CA ARG A 26 -4.23 15.48 -7.59
C ARG A 26 -3.21 16.02 -6.60
N ARG A 27 -2.56 15.15 -5.85
CA ARG A 27 -1.53 15.50 -4.87
C ARG A 27 -0.12 15.30 -5.39
N ASN A 28 0.00 15.23 -6.71
CA ASN A 28 1.28 15.11 -7.40
C ASN A 28 2.04 13.82 -7.07
N VAL A 29 1.31 12.72 -6.93
CA VAL A 29 1.87 11.39 -6.69
C VAL A 29 1.81 10.59 -7.99
N GLU A 30 2.87 9.87 -8.30
CA GLU A 30 2.87 8.91 -9.41
C GLU A 30 2.28 7.61 -8.89
N VAL A 31 1.15 7.18 -9.47
CA VAL A 31 0.39 6.05 -8.97
C VAL A 31 0.56 4.83 -9.87
N PHE A 32 0.89 3.72 -9.25
CA PHE A 32 0.84 2.39 -9.87
C PHE A 32 -0.32 1.66 -9.21
N SER A 33 -1.13 0.95 -9.98
CA SER A 33 -2.33 0.33 -9.45
C SER A 33 -2.48 -1.11 -9.88
N ALA A 34 -3.06 -1.91 -9.00
CA ALA A 34 -3.37 -3.30 -9.27
C ALA A 34 -4.70 -3.66 -8.61
N ALA A 35 -5.47 -4.53 -9.27
CA ALA A 35 -6.75 -5.00 -8.76
C ALA A 35 -6.63 -6.30 -7.96
N ASN A 36 -5.45 -6.90 -7.93
CA ASN A 36 -5.20 -8.15 -7.21
C ASN A 36 -3.73 -8.23 -6.79
N ALA A 37 -3.44 -9.16 -5.89
CA ALA A 37 -2.09 -9.29 -5.34
C ALA A 37 -1.07 -9.77 -6.36
N PHE A 38 -1.47 -10.62 -7.31
CA PHE A 38 -0.55 -11.16 -8.31
C PHE A 38 -0.02 -10.06 -9.22
N ASP A 39 -0.91 -9.20 -9.71
CA ASP A 39 -0.52 -8.07 -10.54
C ASP A 39 0.31 -7.06 -9.75
N ALA A 40 -0.05 -6.86 -8.48
CA ALA A 40 0.70 -5.98 -7.58
C ALA A 40 2.14 -6.46 -7.41
N MET A 41 2.34 -7.76 -7.24
CA MET A 41 3.68 -8.34 -7.10
C MET A 41 4.53 -8.11 -8.35
N VAL A 42 3.94 -8.21 -9.53
CA VAL A 42 4.64 -7.95 -10.79
C VAL A 42 5.09 -6.48 -10.85
N ILE A 43 4.21 -5.56 -10.49
CA ILE A 43 4.53 -4.13 -10.47
C ILE A 43 5.61 -3.85 -9.44
N TYR A 44 5.48 -4.43 -8.26
CA TYR A 44 6.47 -4.29 -7.19
C TYR A 44 7.87 -4.70 -7.65
N ASP A 45 7.97 -5.82 -8.36
CA ASP A 45 9.25 -6.34 -8.84
C ASP A 45 9.87 -5.47 -9.93
N LYS A 46 9.05 -4.84 -10.75
CA LYS A 46 9.51 -4.06 -11.92
C LYS A 46 9.72 -2.59 -11.65
N THR A 47 9.23 -2.07 -10.53
CA THR A 47 9.23 -0.64 -10.26
C THR A 47 10.28 -0.29 -9.22
N ALA A 48 11.33 0.38 -9.65
CA ALA A 48 12.34 0.90 -8.75
C ALA A 48 11.84 2.17 -8.09
N GLY A 49 12.23 2.38 -6.83
CA GLY A 49 11.98 3.65 -6.15
C GLY A 49 10.56 3.83 -5.63
N LEU A 50 9.82 2.74 -5.40
CA LEU A 50 8.51 2.85 -4.75
C LEU A 50 8.66 3.47 -3.37
N SER A 51 7.84 4.48 -3.10
CA SER A 51 7.80 5.16 -1.80
C SER A 51 6.95 4.41 -0.79
N ALA A 52 5.91 3.72 -1.27
CA ALA A 52 5.02 2.95 -0.40
C ALA A 52 4.16 1.99 -1.23
N VAL A 53 3.70 0.95 -0.56
CA VAL A 53 2.63 0.06 -1.04
C VAL A 53 1.45 0.24 -0.09
N ILE A 54 0.27 0.43 -0.65
CA ILE A 54 -0.97 0.56 0.13
C ILE A 54 -1.95 -0.48 -0.40
N THR A 55 -2.39 -1.39 0.44
CA THR A 55 -3.21 -2.52 0.00
C THR A 55 -4.42 -2.75 0.89
N ASP A 56 -5.52 -3.15 0.26
CA ASP A 56 -6.61 -3.78 0.99
C ASP A 56 -6.14 -5.09 1.61
N ILE A 57 -6.74 -5.46 2.72
CA ILE A 57 -6.50 -6.75 3.36
C ILE A 57 -7.19 -7.86 2.56
N GLN A 58 -8.46 -7.67 2.24
CA GLN A 58 -9.24 -8.68 1.52
C GLN A 58 -9.14 -8.47 0.02
N LEU A 59 -8.46 -9.40 -0.64
CA LEU A 59 -8.29 -9.43 -2.08
C LEU A 59 -8.62 -10.83 -2.59
N PRO A 60 -9.12 -10.95 -3.84
CA PRO A 60 -9.40 -12.28 -4.39
C PRO A 60 -8.11 -13.07 -4.62
N GLY A 61 -8.15 -14.36 -4.32
CA GLY A 61 -6.99 -15.24 -4.45
C GLY A 61 -6.03 -15.04 -3.29
N MET A 62 -4.88 -14.42 -3.54
CA MET A 62 -3.92 -14.07 -2.51
C MET A 62 -4.37 -12.79 -1.79
N ASP A 63 -4.56 -12.83 -0.47
CA ASP A 63 -4.97 -11.63 0.27
C ASP A 63 -3.79 -10.67 0.51
N GLY A 64 -4.10 -9.50 1.07
CA GLY A 64 -3.09 -8.47 1.29
C GLY A 64 -2.04 -8.84 2.32
N ILE A 65 -2.39 -9.68 3.29
CA ILE A 65 -1.44 -10.13 4.33
C ILE A 65 -0.41 -11.07 3.70
N GLU A 66 -0.87 -12.05 2.94
CA GLU A 66 0.02 -12.99 2.25
C GLU A 66 0.94 -12.26 1.27
N MET A 67 0.38 -11.32 0.50
CA MET A 67 1.16 -10.50 -0.41
C MET A 67 2.24 -9.72 0.33
N MET A 68 1.88 -9.08 1.44
CA MET A 68 2.82 -8.31 2.25
C MET A 68 3.96 -9.20 2.75
N HIS A 69 3.65 -10.40 3.24
CA HIS A 69 4.69 -11.33 3.69
C HIS A 69 5.65 -11.70 2.56
N LYS A 70 5.14 -11.92 1.36
CA LYS A 70 5.99 -12.20 0.19
C LYS A 70 6.87 -11.01 -0.19
N MET A 71 6.34 -9.80 -0.09
CA MET A 71 7.12 -8.59 -0.33
C MET A 71 8.22 -8.42 0.71
N ARG A 72 7.96 -8.75 1.98
CA ARG A 72 8.98 -8.71 3.04
C ARG A 72 10.11 -9.70 2.80
N VAL A 73 9.80 -10.89 2.28
CA VAL A 73 10.84 -11.87 1.90
C VAL A 73 11.73 -11.29 0.81
N LYS A 74 11.15 -10.65 -0.19
CA LYS A 74 11.93 -9.99 -1.26
C LYS A 74 12.80 -8.86 -0.73
N GLU A 75 12.30 -8.12 0.24
CA GLU A 75 13.04 -7.05 0.91
C GLU A 75 14.32 -7.59 1.55
N GLU A 76 14.26 -8.74 2.20
CA GLU A 76 15.43 -9.38 2.78
C GLU A 76 16.47 -9.76 1.73
N LEU A 77 16.00 -10.19 0.55
CA LEU A 77 16.88 -10.61 -0.55
C LEU A 77 17.51 -9.43 -1.26
N THR A 78 16.75 -8.38 -1.51
CA THR A 78 17.21 -7.21 -2.28
C THR A 78 17.86 -6.14 -1.41
N LYS A 79 17.59 -6.15 -0.10
CA LYS A 79 17.97 -5.09 0.86
C LYS A 79 17.31 -3.74 0.55
N ILE A 80 16.24 -3.75 -0.24
CA ILE A 80 15.46 -2.56 -0.53
C ILE A 80 14.17 -2.61 0.28
N SER A 81 14.01 -1.64 1.18
CA SER A 81 12.85 -1.57 2.07
C SER A 81 11.82 -0.59 1.53
N VAL A 82 10.58 -1.07 1.37
CA VAL A 82 9.45 -0.23 0.97
C VAL A 82 8.40 -0.32 2.06
N PRO A 83 7.94 0.79 2.63
CA PRO A 83 6.87 0.73 3.63
C PRO A 83 5.59 0.19 3.02
N ILE A 84 4.92 -0.68 3.75
CA ILE A 84 3.69 -1.35 3.32
C ILE A 84 2.59 -1.06 4.33
N PHE A 85 1.51 -0.47 3.85
CA PHE A 85 0.37 -0.06 4.67
C PHE A 85 -0.87 -0.84 4.27
N ALA A 86 -1.69 -1.19 5.27
CA ALA A 86 -2.97 -1.82 5.04
C ALA A 86 -4.08 -0.77 5.01
N MET A 87 -5.10 -1.02 4.18
CA MET A 87 -6.37 -0.29 4.24
C MET A 87 -7.45 -1.27 4.67
N THR A 88 -8.32 -0.86 5.58
CA THR A 88 -9.36 -1.73 6.09
C THR A 88 -10.58 -0.95 6.53
N ALA A 89 -11.76 -1.60 6.44
CA ALA A 89 -12.98 -1.06 7.00
C ALA A 89 -13.08 -1.32 8.52
N TYR A 90 -12.23 -2.18 9.07
CA TYR A 90 -12.22 -2.49 10.50
C TYR A 90 -11.61 -1.35 11.29
N SER A 91 -12.39 -0.78 12.21
CA SER A 91 -12.02 0.42 12.96
C SER A 91 -11.61 0.19 14.41
N PHE A 92 -11.59 -1.06 14.86
CA PHE A 92 -11.19 -1.37 16.22
C PHE A 92 -9.68 -1.32 16.39
N GLU A 93 -9.23 -0.74 17.49
CA GLU A 93 -7.81 -0.63 17.80
C GLU A 93 -7.12 -2.01 17.86
N GLU A 94 -7.84 -3.02 18.32
CA GLU A 94 -7.33 -4.38 18.39
C GLU A 94 -6.99 -4.94 17.01
N ASP A 95 -7.82 -4.64 16.00
CA ASP A 95 -7.58 -5.08 14.62
C ASP A 95 -6.35 -4.38 14.05
N ARG A 96 -6.20 -3.10 14.33
CA ARG A 96 -5.04 -2.33 13.89
C ARG A 96 -3.74 -2.91 14.45
N LYS A 97 -3.72 -3.20 15.76
CA LYS A 97 -2.56 -3.81 16.41
C LYS A 97 -2.19 -5.14 15.77
N LYS A 98 -3.22 -5.94 15.46
CA LYS A 98 -3.04 -7.24 14.84
C LYS A 98 -2.34 -7.13 13.49
N PHE A 99 -2.79 -6.20 12.64
CA PHE A 99 -2.19 -6.01 11.33
C PHE A 99 -0.75 -5.49 11.42
N VAL A 100 -0.47 -4.58 12.34
CA VAL A 100 0.90 -4.10 12.57
C VAL A 100 1.79 -5.24 13.07
N GLU A 101 1.31 -6.07 13.98
CA GLU A 101 2.05 -7.23 14.48
C GLU A 101 2.35 -8.24 13.37
N GLN A 102 1.48 -8.35 12.37
CA GLN A 102 1.69 -9.23 11.23
C GLN A 102 2.75 -8.73 10.26
N GLY A 103 3.09 -7.45 10.30
CA GLY A 103 4.17 -6.91 9.49
C GLY A 103 3.87 -5.65 8.70
N PHE A 104 2.65 -5.12 8.76
CA PHE A 104 2.36 -3.83 8.13
C PHE A 104 2.98 -2.69 8.93
N ASP A 105 3.45 -1.66 8.24
CA ASP A 105 4.04 -0.50 8.90
C ASP A 105 2.98 0.35 9.60
N ASP A 106 1.80 0.47 9.01
CA ASP A 106 0.65 1.12 9.64
C ASP A 106 -0.63 0.68 8.93
N VAL A 107 -1.76 1.15 9.43
CA VAL A 107 -3.09 0.79 8.93
C VAL A 107 -3.93 2.05 8.79
N PHE A 108 -4.59 2.19 7.64
CA PHE A 108 -5.51 3.28 7.37
C PHE A 108 -6.94 2.74 7.32
N ILE A 109 -7.84 3.40 8.02
CA ILE A 109 -9.25 2.99 8.11
C ILE A 109 -10.03 3.67 7.00
N LYS A 110 -10.86 2.90 6.29
CA LYS A 110 -11.72 3.42 5.24
C LYS A 110 -12.93 4.14 5.83
N PRO A 111 -13.38 5.27 5.26
CA PRO A 111 -12.78 5.96 4.12
C PRO A 111 -11.49 6.65 4.50
N VAL A 112 -10.46 6.48 3.67
CA VAL A 112 -9.12 6.94 4.01
C VAL A 112 -8.97 8.45 3.80
N ASP A 113 -8.11 9.06 4.61
CA ASP A 113 -7.69 10.45 4.46
C ASP A 113 -6.36 10.45 3.69
N TYR A 114 -6.40 10.88 2.44
CA TYR A 114 -5.24 10.83 1.55
C TYR A 114 -4.11 11.74 2.00
N ASP A 115 -4.43 12.89 2.58
CA ASP A 115 -3.41 13.79 3.11
C ASP A 115 -2.69 13.16 4.29
N LYS A 116 -3.43 12.46 5.16
CA LYS A 116 -2.85 11.75 6.28
C LYS A 116 -1.97 10.59 5.84
N ILE A 117 -2.38 9.89 4.79
CA ILE A 117 -1.56 8.82 4.20
C ILE A 117 -0.20 9.39 3.75
N LEU A 118 -0.22 10.47 3.00
CA LEU A 118 1.01 11.10 2.49
C LEU A 118 1.88 11.61 3.63
N GLU A 119 1.27 12.20 4.65
CA GLU A 119 1.97 12.66 5.84
C GLU A 119 2.66 11.49 6.56
N THR A 120 1.95 10.36 6.70
CA THR A 120 2.50 9.16 7.32
C THR A 120 3.67 8.60 6.51
N ILE A 121 3.55 8.55 5.19
CA ILE A 121 4.63 8.05 4.32
C ILE A 121 5.93 8.84 4.53
N GLN A 122 5.83 10.14 4.77
CA GLN A 122 7.02 10.97 5.00
C GLN A 122 7.88 10.48 6.16
N PHE A 123 7.29 9.86 7.17
CA PHE A 123 8.06 9.31 8.28
C PHE A 123 8.93 8.11 7.89
N TYR A 124 8.67 7.50 6.75
CA TYR A 124 9.38 6.30 6.29
C TYR A 124 10.38 6.59 5.17
N LEU A 125 10.48 7.85 4.77
CA LEU A 125 11.44 8.28 3.74
C LEU A 125 12.78 8.79 4.38
#